data_d45092040b0c2e9c97d0e0fc439f77fb
#
_entry.id   d45092040b0c2e9c97d0e0fc439f77fb
#
_cell.length_a   1.000
_cell.length_b   1.000
_cell.length_c   1.000
_cell.angle_alpha   90.00
_cell.angle_beta   90.00
_cell.angle_gamma   90.00
#
_symmetry.space_group_name_H-M   'P 1'
#
loop_
_entity.id
_entity.type
_entity.pdbx_description
1 polymer ?
#
loop_
_entity_poly.entity_id
_entity_poly.type
_entity_poly.pdbx_seq_one_letter_code
_entity_poly.pdbx_strand_id
1 'polypeptide(L)'
;MGNGDGMGISACLITKNEEDALARSLEMISAYVDEIVVVDGQSEDKTVEVAEKFGAVVIRRRFSGSFAIERNSGIERAENEWVFILDPDETLEPELLRMLWDLTSSKKYDAYSFLRYDVLPDGTVLETPCGHPEIHVRLAKRDRLRYYGAIHEKAVVNGRIKFIPKVIFHHRGYFEDYPREKKERFDAIGKNASEDLQGLKISSRALFARNVKLVFHYFRNMLIGMKLYRKGPSGILRAIKYTYSFASYGLKQYVRLGQI
;
A
#
# COMPACT_ATOMS: atom_id res chain seq x y z
N MET A 1 -0.45 -26.72 -9.50
CA MET A 1 0.18 -27.44 -10.62
C MET A 1 1.12 -26.43 -11.28
N GLY A 2 2.39 -26.40 -10.88
CA GLY A 2 3.38 -25.48 -11.41
C GLY A 2 3.67 -25.81 -12.88
N ASN A 3 3.51 -24.86 -13.78
CA ASN A 3 3.95 -25.00 -15.15
C ASN A 3 5.47 -24.86 -15.17
N GLY A 4 6.18 -25.90 -15.59
CA GLY A 4 7.65 -26.03 -15.57
C GLY A 4 8.45 -25.11 -16.49
N ASP A 5 7.90 -23.98 -16.95
CA ASP A 5 8.53 -23.09 -17.94
C ASP A 5 8.92 -21.72 -17.35
N GLY A 6 9.01 -21.56 -16.03
CA GLY A 6 9.44 -20.29 -15.42
C GLY A 6 8.41 -19.15 -15.48
N MET A 7 7.22 -19.39 -16.00
CA MET A 7 6.13 -18.39 -16.11
C MET A 7 5.30 -18.25 -14.81
N GLY A 8 5.82 -18.70 -13.67
CA GLY A 8 5.11 -18.65 -12.39
C GLY A 8 4.93 -17.24 -11.83
N ILE A 9 4.13 -17.15 -10.78
CA ILE A 9 3.84 -15.91 -10.04
C ILE A 9 4.42 -16.02 -8.63
N SER A 10 5.23 -15.06 -8.22
CA SER A 10 5.69 -14.90 -6.83
C SER A 10 4.89 -13.78 -6.17
N ALA A 11 4.16 -14.09 -5.08
CA ALA A 11 3.57 -13.05 -4.24
C ALA A 11 4.66 -12.47 -3.33
N CYS A 12 4.85 -11.14 -3.37
CA CYS A 12 5.82 -10.44 -2.54
C CYS A 12 5.10 -9.52 -1.55
N LEU A 13 5.31 -9.76 -0.26
CA LEU A 13 4.71 -9.01 0.84
C LEU A 13 5.80 -8.40 1.72
N ILE A 14 5.53 -7.22 2.27
CA ILE A 14 6.35 -6.61 3.33
C ILE A 14 5.50 -6.53 4.58
N THR A 15 6.04 -6.89 5.73
CA THR A 15 5.26 -6.97 6.98
C THR A 15 6.09 -6.61 8.21
N LYS A 16 5.40 -6.18 9.28
CA LYS A 16 5.96 -6.10 10.63
C LYS A 16 4.84 -6.11 11.67
N ASN A 17 4.83 -7.11 12.55
CA ASN A 17 3.85 -7.28 13.62
C ASN A 17 2.41 -7.24 13.08
N GLU A 18 2.12 -8.13 12.12
CA GLU A 18 0.83 -8.19 11.42
C GLU A 18 0.34 -9.64 11.26
N GLU A 19 0.50 -10.49 12.31
CA GLU A 19 0.20 -11.92 12.26
C GLU A 19 -1.18 -12.25 11.70
N ASP A 20 -2.24 -11.56 12.18
CA ASP A 20 -3.62 -11.79 11.74
C ASP A 20 -3.89 -11.30 10.30
N ALA A 21 -3.33 -10.16 9.94
CA ALA A 21 -3.50 -9.59 8.60
C ALA A 21 -2.76 -10.44 7.57
N LEU A 22 -1.53 -10.84 7.88
CA LEU A 22 -0.73 -11.71 7.03
C LEU A 22 -1.40 -13.09 6.85
N ALA A 23 -1.94 -13.69 7.92
CA ALA A 23 -2.64 -14.97 7.83
C ALA A 23 -3.79 -14.91 6.83
N ARG A 24 -4.66 -13.90 6.93
CA ARG A 24 -5.80 -13.72 6.01
C ARG A 24 -5.34 -13.50 4.57
N SER A 25 -4.30 -12.70 4.37
CA SER A 25 -3.77 -12.41 3.05
C SER A 25 -3.16 -13.66 2.39
N LEU A 26 -2.38 -14.44 3.15
CA LEU A 26 -1.78 -15.67 2.66
C LEU A 26 -2.81 -16.77 2.41
N GLU A 27 -3.81 -16.91 3.27
CA GLU A 27 -4.92 -17.83 3.05
C GLU A 27 -5.64 -17.54 1.74
N MET A 28 -5.83 -16.27 1.41
CA MET A 28 -6.50 -15.83 0.18
C MET A 28 -5.65 -16.11 -1.06
N ILE A 29 -4.33 -15.82 -1.04
CA ILE A 29 -3.50 -15.79 -2.25
C ILE A 29 -2.76 -17.09 -2.54
N SER A 30 -2.49 -17.93 -1.52
CA SER A 30 -1.59 -19.09 -1.64
C SER A 30 -1.97 -20.10 -2.72
N ALA A 31 -3.27 -20.26 -2.99
CA ALA A 31 -3.74 -21.17 -4.05
C ALA A 31 -3.58 -20.62 -5.47
N TYR A 32 -3.21 -19.34 -5.62
CA TYR A 32 -3.15 -18.62 -6.89
C TYR A 32 -1.75 -18.20 -7.32
N VAL A 33 -0.73 -18.54 -6.54
CA VAL A 33 0.67 -18.21 -6.78
C VAL A 33 1.56 -19.43 -6.59
N ASP A 34 2.74 -19.44 -7.20
CA ASP A 34 3.70 -20.56 -7.10
C ASP A 34 4.70 -20.35 -5.98
N GLU A 35 4.92 -19.12 -5.58
CA GLU A 35 5.90 -18.74 -4.57
C GLU A 35 5.35 -17.60 -3.72
N ILE A 36 5.69 -17.61 -2.45
CA ILE A 36 5.42 -16.53 -1.51
C ILE A 36 6.74 -16.04 -0.94
N VAL A 37 7.02 -14.75 -1.06
CA VAL A 37 8.18 -14.08 -0.48
C VAL A 37 7.69 -13.03 0.52
N VAL A 38 8.11 -13.16 1.77
CA VAL A 38 7.74 -12.22 2.85
C VAL A 38 9.00 -11.52 3.35
N VAL A 39 9.02 -10.20 3.25
CA VAL A 39 10.07 -9.37 3.85
C VAL A 39 9.60 -8.91 5.22
N ASP A 40 10.14 -9.50 6.27
CA ASP A 40 9.78 -9.25 7.65
C ASP A 40 10.68 -8.18 8.29
N GLY A 41 10.05 -7.12 8.81
CA GLY A 41 10.68 -5.98 9.47
C GLY A 41 11.14 -6.27 10.91
N GLN A 42 11.57 -7.50 11.25
CA GLN A 42 11.88 -7.98 12.59
C GLN A 42 10.64 -7.97 13.49
N SER A 43 9.63 -8.72 13.11
CA SER A 43 8.42 -8.93 13.92
C SER A 43 8.74 -9.66 15.21
N GLU A 44 8.01 -9.30 16.27
CA GLU A 44 8.11 -9.87 17.62
C GLU A 44 6.89 -10.74 17.96
N ASP A 45 5.83 -10.66 17.14
CA ASP A 45 4.64 -11.51 17.20
C ASP A 45 4.83 -12.80 16.36
N LYS A 46 3.77 -13.51 16.06
CA LYS A 46 3.80 -14.75 15.27
C LYS A 46 3.82 -14.53 13.76
N THR A 47 4.08 -13.31 13.29
CA THR A 47 4.09 -12.99 11.84
C THR A 47 4.98 -13.94 11.05
N VAL A 48 6.21 -14.21 11.53
CA VAL A 48 7.16 -15.11 10.84
C VAL A 48 6.65 -16.55 10.84
N GLU A 49 6.17 -17.05 11.99
CA GLU A 49 5.58 -18.39 12.09
C GLU A 49 4.39 -18.58 11.14
N VAL A 50 3.58 -17.55 10.98
CA VAL A 50 2.47 -17.54 10.03
C VAL A 50 3.00 -17.66 8.60
N ALA A 51 3.98 -16.85 8.20
CA ALA A 51 4.56 -16.91 6.87
C ALA A 51 5.13 -18.32 6.55
N GLU A 52 5.88 -18.90 7.49
CA GLU A 52 6.50 -20.22 7.35
C GLU A 52 5.46 -21.36 7.20
N LYS A 53 4.31 -21.27 7.88
CA LYS A 53 3.20 -22.24 7.73
C LYS A 53 2.63 -22.29 6.31
N PHE A 54 2.68 -21.17 5.58
CA PHE A 54 2.28 -21.11 4.18
C PHE A 54 3.42 -21.41 3.20
N GLY A 55 4.58 -21.87 3.69
CA GLY A 55 5.74 -22.18 2.86
C GLY A 55 6.43 -20.97 2.27
N ALA A 56 6.24 -19.79 2.86
CA ALA A 56 6.85 -18.56 2.37
C ALA A 56 8.38 -18.56 2.60
N VAL A 57 9.09 -17.99 1.65
CA VAL A 57 10.49 -17.60 1.83
C VAL A 57 10.52 -16.30 2.64
N VAL A 58 11.05 -16.36 3.86
CA VAL A 58 11.07 -15.19 4.77
C VAL A 58 12.44 -14.53 4.75
N ILE A 59 12.47 -13.22 4.47
CA ILE A 59 13.65 -12.37 4.55
C ILE A 59 13.51 -11.50 5.81
N ARG A 60 14.17 -11.88 6.90
CA ARG A 60 14.18 -11.07 8.13
C ARG A 60 15.25 -9.99 8.04
N ARG A 61 14.83 -8.74 8.12
CA ARG A 61 15.76 -7.60 8.09
C ARG A 61 15.22 -6.41 8.86
N ARG A 62 16.13 -5.62 9.44
CA ARG A 62 15.75 -4.36 10.02
C ARG A 62 15.23 -3.42 8.93
N PHE A 63 14.11 -2.74 9.20
CA PHE A 63 13.55 -1.76 8.27
C PHE A 63 14.58 -0.67 7.93
N SER A 64 14.81 -0.46 6.64
CA SER A 64 15.83 0.46 6.12
C SER A 64 15.43 1.95 6.16
N GLY A 65 14.19 2.25 6.53
CA GLY A 65 13.62 3.59 6.42
C GLY A 65 12.93 3.86 5.07
N SER A 66 12.89 2.88 4.18
CA SER A 66 12.28 3.00 2.86
C SER A 66 11.46 1.75 2.49
N PHE A 67 10.16 1.93 2.30
CA PHE A 67 9.30 0.84 1.80
C PHE A 67 9.71 0.35 0.40
N ALA A 68 10.23 1.25 -0.45
CA ALA A 68 10.74 0.85 -1.76
C ALA A 68 11.88 -0.17 -1.67
N ILE A 69 12.81 0.03 -0.72
CA ILE A 69 13.93 -0.90 -0.51
C ILE A 69 13.39 -2.27 -0.05
N GLU A 70 12.42 -2.28 0.85
CA GLU A 70 11.84 -3.54 1.35
C GLU A 70 11.10 -4.28 0.22
N ARG A 71 10.27 -3.58 -0.59
CA ARG A 71 9.61 -4.21 -1.75
C ARG A 71 10.61 -4.73 -2.78
N ASN A 72 11.64 -3.94 -3.09
CA ASN A 72 12.68 -4.38 -4.02
C ASN A 72 13.44 -5.61 -3.52
N SER A 73 13.69 -5.72 -2.20
CA SER A 73 14.30 -6.92 -1.63
C SER A 73 13.45 -8.17 -1.84
N GLY A 74 12.11 -8.07 -1.71
CA GLY A 74 11.19 -9.16 -2.03
C GLY A 74 11.21 -9.52 -3.52
N ILE A 75 11.17 -8.51 -4.40
CA ILE A 75 11.22 -8.69 -5.86
C ILE A 75 12.53 -9.36 -6.29
N GLU A 76 13.66 -8.97 -5.71
CA GLU A 76 14.98 -9.54 -6.02
C GLU A 76 15.11 -10.99 -5.59
N ARG A 77 14.45 -11.36 -4.47
CA ARG A 77 14.45 -12.75 -3.97
C ARG A 77 13.50 -13.66 -4.73
N ALA A 78 12.45 -13.12 -5.31
CA ALA A 78 11.46 -13.89 -6.08
C ALA A 78 12.12 -14.65 -7.25
N GLU A 79 11.70 -15.86 -7.50
CA GLU A 79 12.29 -16.75 -8.53
C GLU A 79 11.47 -16.78 -9.82
N ASN A 80 10.17 -16.48 -9.76
CA ASN A 80 9.30 -16.55 -10.92
C ASN A 80 9.41 -15.32 -11.84
N GLU A 81 8.91 -15.45 -13.09
CA GLU A 81 8.91 -14.37 -14.09
C GLU A 81 8.02 -13.21 -13.65
N TRP A 82 6.89 -13.49 -13.00
CA TRP A 82 5.95 -12.50 -12.57
C TRP A 82 5.96 -12.32 -11.05
N VAL A 83 5.84 -11.09 -10.62
CA VAL A 83 5.68 -10.75 -9.20
C VAL A 83 4.32 -10.08 -8.98
N PHE A 84 3.62 -10.52 -7.95
CA PHE A 84 2.41 -9.89 -7.44
C PHE A 84 2.69 -9.22 -6.10
N ILE A 85 2.61 -7.90 -6.07
CA ILE A 85 2.90 -7.11 -4.87
C ILE A 85 1.60 -6.94 -4.09
N LEU A 86 1.60 -7.38 -2.83
CA LEU A 86 0.44 -7.34 -1.96
C LEU A 86 0.86 -6.83 -0.57
N ASP A 87 -0.01 -6.02 0.04
CA ASP A 87 0.16 -5.64 1.44
C ASP A 87 -0.65 -6.61 2.34
N PRO A 88 -0.19 -6.94 3.56
CA PRO A 88 -0.89 -7.90 4.43
C PRO A 88 -2.32 -7.50 4.78
N ASP A 89 -2.61 -6.21 4.77
CA ASP A 89 -3.93 -5.64 5.04
C ASP A 89 -4.77 -5.40 3.76
N GLU A 90 -4.41 -6.06 2.66
CA GLU A 90 -5.17 -6.00 1.40
C GLU A 90 -5.91 -7.33 1.13
N THR A 91 -7.09 -7.23 0.52
CA THR A 91 -7.85 -8.36 -0.03
C THR A 91 -8.24 -8.08 -1.47
N LEU A 92 -8.40 -9.14 -2.27
CA LEU A 92 -8.72 -9.05 -3.69
C LEU A 92 -10.14 -9.50 -3.97
N GLU A 93 -10.74 -8.91 -5.01
CA GLU A 93 -11.95 -9.51 -5.59
C GLU A 93 -11.67 -10.94 -6.03
N PRO A 94 -12.59 -11.91 -5.76
CA PRO A 94 -12.41 -13.30 -6.17
C PRO A 94 -12.16 -13.49 -7.67
N GLU A 95 -12.71 -12.60 -8.49
CA GLU A 95 -12.49 -12.63 -9.95
C GLU A 95 -11.08 -12.22 -10.31
N LEU A 96 -10.47 -11.26 -9.58
CA LEU A 96 -9.09 -10.88 -9.79
C LEU A 96 -8.14 -12.05 -9.50
N LEU A 97 -8.36 -12.77 -8.41
CA LEU A 97 -7.58 -13.97 -8.08
C LEU A 97 -7.59 -14.99 -9.23
N ARG A 98 -8.79 -15.29 -9.76
CA ARG A 98 -8.93 -16.23 -10.90
C ARG A 98 -8.28 -15.76 -12.19
N MET A 99 -8.15 -14.44 -12.37
CA MET A 99 -7.57 -13.85 -13.58
C MET A 99 -6.04 -13.80 -13.57
N LEU A 100 -5.37 -13.96 -12.42
CA LEU A 100 -3.92 -13.74 -12.30
C LEU A 100 -3.15 -14.55 -13.37
N TRP A 101 -3.46 -15.82 -13.55
CA TRP A 101 -2.83 -16.70 -14.52
C TRP A 101 -3.10 -16.29 -15.98
N ASP A 102 -4.31 -15.89 -16.29
CA ASP A 102 -4.67 -15.43 -17.64
C ASP A 102 -3.92 -14.15 -18.00
N LEU A 103 -3.72 -13.26 -16.99
CA LEU A 103 -2.98 -12.02 -17.20
C LEU A 103 -1.50 -12.28 -17.50
N THR A 104 -0.88 -13.24 -16.81
CA THR A 104 0.55 -13.58 -17.02
C THR A 104 0.81 -14.30 -18.34
N SER A 105 -0.17 -15.00 -18.86
CA SER A 105 -0.06 -15.70 -20.16
C SER A 105 0.03 -14.75 -21.37
N SER A 106 -0.32 -13.47 -21.19
CA SER A 106 -0.29 -12.48 -22.27
C SER A 106 1.11 -11.93 -22.50
N LYS A 107 1.67 -12.16 -23.70
CA LYS A 107 2.95 -11.57 -24.13
C LYS A 107 2.87 -10.08 -24.50
N LYS A 108 1.67 -9.48 -24.44
CA LYS A 108 1.43 -8.11 -24.90
C LYS A 108 1.82 -7.04 -23.88
N TYR A 109 1.73 -7.37 -22.59
CA TYR A 109 1.93 -6.44 -21.48
C TYR A 109 3.01 -6.95 -20.53
N ASP A 110 3.69 -6.01 -19.87
CA ASP A 110 4.76 -6.29 -18.93
C ASP A 110 4.31 -6.04 -17.48
N ALA A 111 3.17 -5.36 -17.30
CA ALA A 111 2.55 -5.13 -16.00
C ALA A 111 1.06 -4.85 -16.10
N TYR A 112 0.39 -4.99 -14.96
CA TYR A 112 -1.03 -4.70 -14.78
C TYR A 112 -1.23 -3.82 -13.56
N SER A 113 -2.09 -2.81 -13.72
CA SER A 113 -2.51 -1.94 -12.64
C SER A 113 -3.99 -2.15 -12.33
N PHE A 114 -4.34 -2.00 -11.04
CA PHE A 114 -5.67 -2.26 -10.50
C PHE A 114 -6.15 -1.07 -9.69
N LEU A 115 -7.46 -1.01 -9.45
CA LEU A 115 -8.08 -0.08 -8.52
C LEU A 115 -7.77 -0.51 -7.09
N ARG A 116 -7.49 0.45 -6.21
CA ARG A 116 -7.41 0.22 -4.77
C ARG A 116 -8.42 1.08 -4.04
N TYR A 117 -9.24 0.45 -3.22
CA TYR A 117 -10.19 1.10 -2.34
C TYR A 117 -9.81 0.87 -0.89
N ASP A 118 -9.88 1.91 -0.08
CA ASP A 118 -9.75 1.78 1.36
C ASP A 118 -11.07 1.25 1.95
N VAL A 119 -10.96 0.32 2.89
CA VAL A 119 -12.08 -0.22 3.67
C VAL A 119 -11.89 0.15 5.13
N LEU A 120 -12.91 0.74 5.72
CA LEU A 120 -12.91 1.14 7.11
C LEU A 120 -13.22 -0.03 8.04
N PRO A 121 -12.89 0.07 9.36
CA PRO A 121 -13.19 -0.98 10.33
C PRO A 121 -14.68 -1.35 10.40
N ASP A 122 -15.58 -0.46 10.00
CA ASP A 122 -17.03 -0.72 9.93
C ASP A 122 -17.49 -1.31 8.59
N GLY A 123 -16.54 -1.71 7.73
CA GLY A 123 -16.83 -2.28 6.40
C GLY A 123 -17.20 -1.25 5.34
N THR A 124 -17.19 0.04 5.65
CA THR A 124 -17.47 1.08 4.64
C THR A 124 -16.33 1.13 3.62
N VAL A 125 -16.63 0.87 2.36
CA VAL A 125 -15.68 1.04 1.26
C VAL A 125 -15.57 2.52 0.93
N LEU A 126 -14.36 3.03 0.96
CA LEU A 126 -14.03 4.38 0.54
C LEU A 126 -13.57 4.36 -0.91
N GLU A 127 -14.34 4.98 -1.80
CA GLU A 127 -13.90 5.16 -3.20
C GLU A 127 -12.68 6.07 -3.32
N THR A 128 -12.01 6.36 -2.26
CA THR A 128 -10.78 7.07 -1.96
C THR A 128 -10.91 8.34 -1.14
N PRO A 129 -9.82 8.75 -0.46
CA PRO A 129 -9.76 10.03 0.23
C PRO A 129 -9.92 11.24 -0.70
N CYS A 130 -9.64 11.08 -2.01
CA CYS A 130 -9.67 12.14 -3.01
C CYS A 130 -10.82 12.02 -4.02
N GLY A 131 -11.73 11.07 -3.84
CA GLY A 131 -12.88 10.85 -4.74
C GLY A 131 -12.54 10.11 -6.04
N HIS A 132 -11.33 9.57 -6.16
CA HIS A 132 -10.90 8.72 -7.27
C HIS A 132 -10.18 7.49 -6.73
N PRO A 133 -10.46 6.26 -7.23
CA PRO A 133 -9.70 5.09 -6.84
C PRO A 133 -8.21 5.30 -7.12
N GLU A 134 -7.38 4.91 -6.17
CA GLU A 134 -5.96 4.84 -6.45
C GLU A 134 -5.70 3.72 -7.46
N ILE A 135 -4.81 3.96 -8.40
CA ILE A 135 -4.41 2.96 -9.38
C ILE A 135 -2.98 2.54 -9.07
N HIS A 136 -2.82 1.27 -8.71
CA HIS A 136 -1.53 0.72 -8.36
C HIS A 136 -1.13 -0.40 -9.32
N VAL A 137 0.15 -0.39 -9.74
CA VAL A 137 0.76 -1.56 -10.38
C VAL A 137 1.00 -2.61 -9.31
N ARG A 138 0.40 -3.78 -9.47
CA ARG A 138 0.52 -4.88 -8.51
C ARG A 138 1.02 -6.19 -9.11
N LEU A 139 0.75 -6.44 -10.38
CA LEU A 139 1.27 -7.61 -11.10
C LEU A 139 2.21 -7.12 -12.21
N ALA A 140 3.45 -7.58 -12.22
CA ALA A 140 4.44 -7.16 -13.21
C ALA A 140 5.51 -8.23 -13.44
N LYS A 141 6.17 -8.18 -14.58
CA LYS A 141 7.40 -8.94 -14.80
C LYS A 141 8.48 -8.47 -13.84
N ARG A 142 9.10 -9.43 -13.16
CA ARG A 142 10.08 -9.19 -12.10
C ARG A 142 11.25 -8.32 -12.56
N ASP A 143 11.78 -8.57 -13.75
CA ASP A 143 12.91 -7.82 -14.35
C ASP A 143 12.53 -6.41 -14.82
N ARG A 144 11.23 -6.10 -14.88
CA ARG A 144 10.69 -4.82 -15.37
C ARG A 144 10.19 -3.89 -14.29
N LEU A 145 10.04 -4.38 -13.04
CA LEU A 145 9.47 -3.62 -11.93
C LEU A 145 10.55 -3.18 -10.95
N ARG A 146 10.52 -1.90 -10.57
CA ARG A 146 11.29 -1.35 -9.46
C ARG A 146 10.47 -0.31 -8.71
N TYR A 147 10.65 -0.27 -7.39
CA TYR A 147 10.06 0.74 -6.53
C TYR A 147 11.08 1.81 -6.17
N TYR A 148 10.63 3.07 -6.09
CA TYR A 148 11.44 4.25 -5.73
C TYR A 148 10.69 5.12 -4.73
N GLY A 149 11.44 5.81 -3.87
CA GLY A 149 10.91 6.68 -2.83
C GLY A 149 10.88 6.01 -1.45
N ALA A 150 11.08 6.78 -0.41
CA ALA A 150 11.08 6.27 0.98
C ALA A 150 9.65 6.05 1.49
N ILE A 151 8.76 7.04 1.23
CA ILE A 151 7.33 6.99 1.54
C ILE A 151 6.56 7.27 0.26
N HIS A 152 5.33 6.72 0.18
CA HIS A 152 4.51 6.79 -1.03
C HIS A 152 5.32 6.32 -2.24
N GLU A 153 6.00 5.21 -2.04
CA GLU A 153 6.85 4.59 -3.04
C GLU A 153 6.08 4.36 -4.34
N LYS A 154 6.74 4.64 -5.43
CA LYS A 154 6.16 4.52 -6.77
C LYS A 154 6.73 3.32 -7.49
N ALA A 155 5.85 2.48 -8.01
CA ALA A 155 6.22 1.44 -8.96
C ALA A 155 6.61 2.08 -10.29
N VAL A 156 7.80 1.77 -10.78
CA VAL A 156 8.27 2.12 -12.13
C VAL A 156 8.43 0.84 -12.93
N VAL A 157 7.78 0.79 -14.07
CA VAL A 157 7.78 -0.36 -14.97
C VAL A 157 8.47 0.01 -16.27
N ASN A 158 9.50 -0.73 -16.64
CA ASN A 158 10.13 -0.63 -17.95
C ASN A 158 9.37 -1.52 -18.94
N GLY A 159 8.23 -1.04 -19.44
CA GLY A 159 7.38 -1.83 -20.32
C GLY A 159 5.96 -1.29 -20.47
N ARG A 160 5.10 -2.12 -21.05
CA ARG A 160 3.70 -1.77 -21.31
C ARG A 160 2.83 -2.18 -20.14
N ILE A 161 2.10 -1.21 -19.58
CA ILE A 161 1.16 -1.41 -18.49
C ILE A 161 -0.27 -1.46 -19.06
N LYS A 162 -1.07 -2.43 -18.60
CA LYS A 162 -2.51 -2.47 -18.86
C LYS A 162 -3.28 -2.22 -17.56
N PHE A 163 -4.22 -1.32 -17.62
CA PHE A 163 -5.18 -1.12 -16.54
C PHE A 163 -6.27 -2.20 -16.60
N ILE A 164 -6.56 -2.81 -15.47
CA ILE A 164 -7.63 -3.78 -15.25
C ILE A 164 -8.59 -3.18 -14.21
N PRO A 165 -9.87 -2.95 -14.53
CA PRO A 165 -10.84 -2.34 -13.62
C PRO A 165 -11.34 -3.36 -12.58
N LYS A 166 -10.43 -3.98 -11.85
CA LYS A 166 -10.66 -4.87 -10.72
C LYS A 166 -10.10 -4.26 -9.46
N VAL A 167 -10.69 -4.62 -8.32
CA VAL A 167 -10.47 -3.93 -7.06
C VAL A 167 -9.61 -4.74 -6.11
N ILE A 168 -8.67 -4.06 -5.49
CA ILE A 168 -7.94 -4.47 -4.30
C ILE A 168 -8.50 -3.63 -3.15
N PHE A 169 -8.94 -4.28 -2.09
CA PHE A 169 -9.47 -3.64 -0.90
C PHE A 169 -8.38 -3.54 0.16
N HIS A 170 -8.05 -2.33 0.58
CA HIS A 170 -7.09 -2.06 1.62
C HIS A 170 -7.81 -1.80 2.95
N HIS A 171 -7.68 -2.73 3.89
CA HIS A 171 -8.32 -2.68 5.20
C HIS A 171 -7.51 -1.84 6.17
N ARG A 172 -7.75 -0.54 6.18
CA ARG A 172 -7.03 0.39 7.05
C ARG A 172 -7.76 0.65 8.36
N GLY A 173 -7.01 0.70 9.45
CA GLY A 173 -7.49 1.24 10.71
C GLY A 173 -7.56 2.78 10.70
N TYR A 174 -8.15 3.36 11.73
CA TYR A 174 -7.98 4.78 12.01
C TYR A 174 -6.54 5.02 12.50
N PHE A 175 -5.93 6.12 12.10
CA PHE A 175 -4.56 6.44 12.51
C PHE A 175 -4.42 6.54 14.04
N GLU A 176 -5.47 7.01 14.71
CA GLU A 176 -5.55 7.10 16.16
C GLU A 176 -5.46 5.73 16.84
N ASP A 177 -5.96 4.69 16.19
CA ASP A 177 -6.02 3.34 16.71
C ASP A 177 -4.76 2.52 16.38
N TYR A 178 -3.81 3.10 15.61
CA TYR A 178 -2.57 2.40 15.29
C TYR A 178 -1.70 2.22 16.54
N PRO A 179 -1.05 1.07 16.69
CA PRO A 179 -0.06 0.85 17.74
C PRO A 179 1.00 1.95 17.73
N ARG A 180 1.51 2.28 18.92
CA ARG A 180 2.52 3.33 19.11
C ARG A 180 3.72 3.12 18.18
N GLU A 181 4.21 1.90 18.07
CA GLU A 181 5.33 1.53 17.20
C GLU A 181 5.04 1.84 15.71
N LYS A 182 3.84 1.52 15.22
CA LYS A 182 3.42 1.84 13.84
C LYS A 182 3.39 3.35 13.61
N LYS A 183 2.90 4.13 14.60
CA LYS A 183 2.93 5.61 14.56
C LYS A 183 4.35 6.16 14.53
N GLU A 184 5.23 5.67 15.41
CA GLU A 184 6.64 6.08 15.50
C GLU A 184 7.39 5.74 14.20
N ARG A 185 7.11 4.58 13.59
CA ARG A 185 7.66 4.20 12.29
C ARG A 185 7.26 5.18 11.18
N PHE A 186 5.98 5.52 11.08
CA PHE A 186 5.53 6.55 10.11
C PHE A 186 6.17 7.91 10.39
N ASP A 187 6.31 8.26 11.65
CA ASP A 187 6.94 9.49 12.07
C ASP A 187 8.43 9.55 11.70
N ALA A 188 9.17 8.45 11.89
CA ALA A 188 10.59 8.35 11.52
C ALA A 188 10.78 8.43 10.01
N ILE A 189 9.94 7.73 9.23
CA ILE A 189 9.98 7.77 7.77
C ILE A 189 9.67 9.20 7.28
N GLY A 190 8.65 9.86 7.86
CA GLY A 190 8.30 11.23 7.53
C GLY A 190 9.43 12.22 7.80
N LYS A 191 10.23 11.99 8.83
CA LYS A 191 11.41 12.79 9.14
C LYS A 191 12.50 12.64 8.07
N ASN A 192 12.81 11.42 7.67
CA ASN A 192 13.81 11.15 6.63
C ASN A 192 13.40 11.77 5.28
N ALA A 193 12.11 11.62 4.90
CA ALA A 193 11.60 12.23 3.66
C ALA A 193 11.60 13.77 3.71
N SER A 194 11.52 14.38 4.88
CA SER A 194 11.61 15.83 5.03
C SER A 194 13.04 16.34 4.90
N GLU A 195 14.02 15.55 5.30
CA GLU A 195 15.44 15.87 5.12
C GLU A 195 15.82 15.90 3.63
N ASP A 196 15.29 14.97 2.83
CA ASP A 196 15.46 14.97 1.36
C ASP A 196 14.83 16.19 0.68
N LEU A 197 13.77 16.79 1.28
CA LEU A 197 13.10 17.97 0.74
C LEU A 197 13.71 19.30 1.17
N GLN A 198 14.60 19.32 2.16
CA GLN A 198 15.27 20.56 2.64
C GLN A 198 16.14 21.24 1.57
N GLY A 199 16.56 20.50 0.52
CA GLY A 199 17.27 21.06 -0.64
C GLY A 199 16.36 21.85 -1.60
N LEU A 200 15.03 21.76 -1.48
CA LEU A 200 14.08 22.44 -2.36
C LEU A 200 13.64 23.76 -1.72
N LYS A 201 14.04 24.90 -2.31
CA LYS A 201 13.59 26.24 -1.93
C LYS A 201 12.09 26.43 -2.26
N ILE A 202 11.20 25.87 -1.44
CA ILE A 202 9.76 26.08 -1.57
C ILE A 202 9.35 27.13 -0.53
N SER A 203 8.67 28.20 -0.99
CA SER A 203 8.13 29.22 -0.07
C SER A 203 7.14 28.59 0.93
N SER A 204 7.35 28.83 2.23
CA SER A 204 6.49 28.35 3.32
C SER A 204 5.03 28.77 3.13
N ARG A 205 4.77 29.98 2.60
CA ARG A 205 3.42 30.47 2.30
C ARG A 205 2.74 29.69 1.19
N ALA A 206 3.46 29.35 0.11
CA ALA A 206 2.92 28.54 -0.99
C ALA A 206 2.60 27.11 -0.54
N LEU A 207 3.44 26.54 0.29
CA LEU A 207 3.26 25.22 0.86
C LEU A 207 2.06 25.18 1.81
N PHE A 208 1.90 26.18 2.69
CA PHE A 208 0.75 26.34 3.58
C PHE A 208 -0.56 26.48 2.80
N ALA A 209 -0.61 27.39 1.84
CA ALA A 209 -1.80 27.59 1.01
C ALA A 209 -2.19 26.33 0.24
N ARG A 210 -1.22 25.58 -0.26
CA ARG A 210 -1.45 24.28 -0.92
C ARG A 210 -2.08 23.28 0.04
N ASN A 211 -1.57 23.17 1.27
CA ASN A 211 -2.10 22.20 2.23
C ASN A 211 -3.48 22.58 2.76
N VAL A 212 -3.78 23.85 2.96
CA VAL A 212 -5.14 24.31 3.29
C VAL A 212 -6.11 23.92 2.18
N LYS A 213 -5.74 24.13 0.90
CA LYS A 213 -6.56 23.71 -0.24
C LYS A 213 -6.73 22.18 -0.28
N LEU A 214 -5.69 21.41 0.00
CA LEU A 214 -5.75 19.96 0.07
C LEU A 214 -6.67 19.47 1.19
N VAL A 215 -6.58 20.04 2.39
CA VAL A 215 -7.46 19.70 3.53
C VAL A 215 -8.92 19.99 3.19
N PHE A 216 -9.20 21.16 2.60
CA PHE A 216 -10.55 21.51 2.19
C PHE A 216 -11.07 20.61 1.06
N HIS A 217 -10.24 20.33 0.07
CA HIS A 217 -10.56 19.41 -1.03
C HIS A 217 -10.83 17.99 -0.50
N TYR A 218 -10.00 17.51 0.42
CA TYR A 218 -10.16 16.24 1.09
C TYR A 218 -11.48 16.15 1.86
N PHE A 219 -11.79 17.15 2.69
CA PHE A 219 -13.06 17.22 3.43
C PHE A 219 -14.27 17.20 2.49
N ARG A 220 -14.25 18.04 1.47
CA ARG A 220 -15.33 18.10 0.48
C ARG A 220 -15.54 16.75 -0.21
N ASN A 221 -14.47 16.10 -0.63
CA ASN A 221 -14.54 14.81 -1.33
C ASN A 221 -15.00 13.70 -0.40
N MET A 222 -14.54 13.70 0.86
CA MET A 222 -15.04 12.79 1.88
C MET A 222 -16.54 12.97 2.10
N LEU A 223 -16.99 14.21 2.23
CA LEU A 223 -18.39 14.50 2.52
C LEU A 223 -19.29 14.18 1.32
N ILE A 224 -18.92 14.63 0.13
CA ILE A 224 -19.73 14.55 -1.09
C ILE A 224 -19.46 13.25 -1.85
N GLY A 225 -18.22 12.93 -2.17
CA GLY A 225 -17.82 11.75 -2.97
C GLY A 225 -18.24 10.45 -2.32
N MET A 226 -18.10 10.34 -1.01
CA MET A 226 -18.54 9.17 -0.24
C MET A 226 -19.99 9.23 0.20
N LYS A 227 -20.73 10.27 -0.22
CA LYS A 227 -22.14 10.47 0.17
C LYS A 227 -22.37 10.43 1.69
N LEU A 228 -21.35 10.75 2.49
CA LEU A 228 -21.43 10.71 3.96
C LEU A 228 -22.50 11.67 4.51
N TYR A 229 -22.79 12.76 3.80
CA TYR A 229 -23.89 13.65 4.15
C TYR A 229 -25.24 12.94 4.20
N ARG A 230 -25.43 11.84 3.44
CA ARG A 230 -26.66 11.03 3.47
C ARG A 230 -26.79 10.19 4.72
N LYS A 231 -25.70 10.00 5.46
CA LYS A 231 -25.68 9.28 6.74
C LYS A 231 -25.97 10.21 7.92
N GLY A 232 -26.39 11.44 7.67
CA GLY A 232 -26.74 12.41 8.69
C GLY A 232 -25.54 12.87 9.54
N PRO A 233 -25.75 13.26 10.82
CA PRO A 233 -24.69 13.75 11.69
C PRO A 233 -23.51 12.79 11.85
N SER A 234 -23.76 11.49 11.88
CA SER A 234 -22.70 10.48 11.99
C SER A 234 -21.74 10.47 10.79
N GLY A 235 -22.27 10.67 9.59
CA GLY A 235 -21.47 10.77 8.37
C GLY A 235 -20.62 12.02 8.33
N ILE A 236 -21.19 13.16 8.78
CA ILE A 236 -20.45 14.44 8.90
C ILE A 236 -19.32 14.28 9.93
N LEU A 237 -19.60 13.69 11.09
CA LEU A 237 -18.60 13.46 12.13
C LEU A 237 -17.45 12.57 11.62
N ARG A 238 -17.75 11.55 10.83
CA ARG A 238 -16.73 10.73 10.17
C ARG A 238 -15.87 11.54 9.20
N ALA A 239 -16.48 12.35 8.34
CA ALA A 239 -15.74 13.20 7.42
C ALA A 239 -14.79 14.16 8.18
N ILE A 240 -15.24 14.73 9.29
CA ILE A 240 -14.42 15.57 10.17
C ILE A 240 -13.26 14.77 10.76
N LYS A 241 -13.52 13.60 11.33
CA LYS A 241 -12.49 12.73 11.93
C LYS A 241 -11.39 12.38 10.92
N TYR A 242 -11.76 11.95 9.72
CA TYR A 242 -10.79 11.63 8.68
C TYR A 242 -10.00 12.85 8.21
N THR A 243 -10.69 13.98 8.01
CA THR A 243 -10.01 15.22 7.62
C THR A 243 -9.04 15.69 8.69
N TYR A 244 -9.40 15.54 9.96
CA TYR A 244 -8.53 15.86 11.08
C TYR A 244 -7.29 14.96 11.10
N SER A 245 -7.43 13.65 10.94
CA SER A 245 -6.29 12.72 10.86
C SER A 245 -5.33 13.09 9.73
N PHE A 246 -5.87 13.39 8.54
CA PHE A 246 -5.07 13.83 7.40
C PHE A 246 -4.37 15.17 7.67
N ALA A 247 -5.10 16.16 8.19
CA ALA A 247 -4.56 17.48 8.50
C ALA A 247 -3.51 17.43 9.60
N SER A 248 -3.73 16.63 10.66
CA SER A 248 -2.79 16.47 11.76
C SER A 248 -1.47 15.83 11.33
N TYR A 249 -1.54 14.84 10.42
CA TYR A 249 -0.36 14.26 9.81
C TYR A 249 0.41 15.31 8.98
N GLY A 250 -0.27 16.04 8.11
CA GLY A 250 0.33 17.10 7.32
C GLY A 250 0.94 18.20 8.18
N LEU A 251 0.26 18.63 9.26
CA LEU A 251 0.75 19.66 10.16
C LEU A 251 2.00 19.22 10.93
N LYS A 252 2.06 17.97 11.38
CA LYS A 252 3.27 17.40 12.01
C LYS A 252 4.47 17.42 11.07
N GLN A 253 4.28 17.19 9.77
CA GLN A 253 5.35 17.31 8.78
C GLN A 253 5.84 18.77 8.65
N TYR A 254 4.94 19.75 8.76
CA TYR A 254 5.29 21.17 8.74
C TYR A 254 6.14 21.62 9.92
N VAL A 255 5.71 21.23 11.12
CA VAL A 255 6.46 21.54 12.36
C VAL A 255 7.87 20.94 12.30
N ARG A 256 8.01 19.76 11.71
CA ARG A 256 9.31 19.08 11.53
C ARG A 256 10.23 19.79 10.54
N LEU A 257 9.65 20.42 9.50
CA LEU A 257 10.43 21.22 8.55
C LEU A 257 10.88 22.57 9.11
N GLY A 258 10.55 22.89 10.38
CA GLY A 258 10.90 24.18 11.01
C GLY A 258 10.24 25.37 10.33
N GLN A 259 9.08 25.15 9.65
CA GLN A 259 8.40 26.16 8.85
C GLN A 259 7.17 26.79 9.58
N ILE A 260 6.91 26.35 10.82
CA ILE A 260 5.96 26.97 11.77
C ILE A 260 6.60 26.94 13.17
#